data_126e67bab3f0b63b5f2c96c787240fae
#
_entry.id   126e67bab3f0b63b5f2c96c787240fae
#
_cell.length_a   1.000
_cell.length_b   1.000
_cell.length_c   1.000
_cell.angle_alpha   90.00
_cell.angle_beta   90.00
_cell.angle_gamma   90.00
#
_symmetry.space_group_name_H-M   'P 1'
#
loop_
_entity.id
_entity.type
_entity.pdbx_description
1 polymer ?
#
loop_
_entity_poly.entity_id
_entity_poly.type
_entity_poly.pdbx_seq_one_letter_code
_entity_poly.pdbx_strand_id
1 'polypeptide(L)'
;MLDADISNYFEELRQDFSGAYYGMYFLEICDYYTRENNDETGMLKLLYQSLRALTAPNFENKLVRYIFEIKSVMLNGEFPGIKQKDSFMESTVYTIDYIVKTPVEKLFSFQVKPEVLQELGTFSREMCKRMIDRNFKSLEILENIE
;
A
#
# COMPACT_ATOMS: atom_id res chain seq x y z
N MET A 1 -11.01 -8.21 18.04
CA MET A 1 -11.41 -8.59 16.70
C MET A 1 -10.87 -7.62 15.67
N LEU A 2 -10.56 -8.10 14.48
CA LEU A 2 -9.91 -7.29 13.45
C LEU A 2 -10.74 -6.08 13.03
N ASP A 3 -12.05 -6.25 12.85
CA ASP A 3 -12.93 -5.15 12.44
C ASP A 3 -12.98 -4.03 13.48
N ALA A 4 -13.01 -4.38 14.76
CA ALA A 4 -13.02 -3.38 15.83
C ALA A 4 -11.68 -2.62 15.86
N ASP A 5 -10.57 -3.31 15.65
CA ASP A 5 -9.25 -2.68 15.61
C ASP A 5 -9.14 -1.72 14.44
N ILE A 6 -9.66 -2.09 13.27
CA ILE A 6 -9.68 -1.22 12.09
C ILE A 6 -10.48 0.05 12.39
N SER A 7 -11.65 -0.07 13.03
CA SER A 7 -12.46 1.09 13.40
C SER A 7 -11.71 2.04 14.34
N ASN A 8 -10.97 1.49 15.29
CA ASN A 8 -10.18 2.30 16.22
C ASN A 8 -9.09 3.09 15.49
N TYR A 9 -8.41 2.47 14.53
CA TYR A 9 -7.38 3.18 13.76
C TYR A 9 -7.99 4.28 12.89
N PHE A 10 -9.18 4.08 12.35
CA PHE A 10 -9.86 5.15 11.61
C PHE A 10 -10.23 6.33 12.51
N GLU A 11 -10.63 6.07 13.75
CA GLU A 11 -10.91 7.15 14.71
C GLU A 11 -9.64 8.00 14.96
N GLU A 12 -8.50 7.34 15.11
CA GLU A 12 -7.23 8.04 15.28
C GLU A 12 -6.87 8.85 14.04
N LEU A 13 -7.06 8.28 12.85
CA LEU A 13 -6.72 8.92 11.59
C LEU A 13 -7.58 10.14 11.28
N ARG A 14 -8.77 10.25 11.86
CA ARG A 14 -9.61 11.42 11.66
C ARG A 14 -8.95 12.71 12.12
N GLN A 15 -8.02 12.64 13.04
CA GLN A 15 -7.28 13.80 13.52
C GLN A 15 -6.10 14.13 12.63
N ASP A 16 -5.75 13.27 11.72
CA ASP A 16 -4.69 13.45 10.74
C ASP A 16 -5.33 13.49 9.34
N PHE A 17 -5.37 14.69 8.76
CA PHE A 17 -6.02 14.90 7.47
C PHE A 17 -5.49 13.99 6.38
N SER A 18 -4.15 13.91 6.23
CA SER A 18 -3.53 13.05 5.22
C SER A 18 -3.77 11.57 5.49
N GLY A 19 -3.60 11.15 6.74
CA GLY A 19 -3.77 9.76 7.13
C GLY A 19 -5.17 9.25 6.85
N ALA A 20 -6.20 10.09 7.07
CA ALA A 20 -7.57 9.71 6.79
C ALA A 20 -7.78 9.38 5.31
N TYR A 21 -7.22 10.18 4.40
CA TYR A 21 -7.35 9.92 2.97
C TYR A 21 -6.58 8.68 2.52
N TYR A 22 -5.42 8.42 3.12
CA TYR A 22 -4.72 7.15 2.86
C TYR A 22 -5.58 5.96 3.28
N GLY A 23 -6.18 6.02 4.46
CA GLY A 23 -7.06 4.95 4.94
C GLY A 23 -8.26 4.74 4.01
N MET A 24 -8.87 5.82 3.55
CA MET A 24 -9.99 5.74 2.60
C MET A 24 -9.56 5.11 1.28
N TYR A 25 -8.41 5.49 0.79
CA TYR A 25 -7.86 4.91 -0.44
C TYR A 25 -7.62 3.40 -0.28
N PHE A 26 -7.07 2.98 0.84
CA PHE A 26 -6.83 1.55 1.10
C PHE A 26 -8.15 0.77 1.13
N LEU A 27 -9.18 1.36 1.72
CA LEU A 27 -10.51 0.74 1.71
C LEU A 27 -11.07 0.61 0.30
N GLU A 28 -10.86 1.61 -0.54
CA GLU A 28 -11.33 1.55 -1.92
C GLU A 28 -10.62 0.44 -2.71
N ILE A 29 -9.33 0.24 -2.49
CA ILE A 29 -8.60 -0.88 -3.10
C ILE A 29 -9.13 -2.23 -2.59
N CYS A 30 -9.37 -2.33 -1.29
CA CYS A 30 -9.94 -3.55 -0.72
C CYS A 30 -11.31 -3.85 -1.33
N ASP A 31 -12.17 -2.84 -1.47
CA ASP A 31 -13.47 -3.01 -2.09
C ASP A 31 -13.35 -3.50 -3.52
N TYR A 32 -12.42 -2.93 -4.28
CA TYR A 32 -12.18 -3.33 -5.65
C TYR A 32 -11.83 -4.82 -5.74
N TYR A 33 -10.88 -5.28 -4.92
CA TYR A 33 -10.42 -6.66 -4.99
C TYR A 33 -11.40 -7.67 -4.40
N THR A 34 -12.16 -7.31 -3.39
CA THR A 34 -13.17 -8.22 -2.84
C THR A 34 -14.28 -8.50 -3.84
N ARG A 35 -14.61 -7.51 -4.67
CA ARG A 35 -15.60 -7.70 -5.74
C ARG A 35 -15.08 -8.62 -6.84
N GLU A 36 -13.77 -8.63 -7.06
CA GLU A 36 -13.14 -9.50 -8.05
C GLU A 36 -12.91 -10.92 -7.52
N ASN A 37 -13.42 -11.21 -6.34
CA ASN A 37 -13.38 -12.54 -5.73
C ASN A 37 -11.96 -13.02 -5.43
N ASN A 38 -11.26 -12.30 -4.60
CA ASN A 38 -9.91 -12.67 -4.28
C ASN A 38 -9.73 -12.93 -2.79
N ASP A 39 -8.52 -12.87 -2.30
CA ASP A 39 -8.18 -13.24 -0.93
C ASP A 39 -8.66 -12.19 0.07
N GLU A 40 -9.92 -12.29 0.50
CA GLU A 40 -10.48 -11.37 1.48
C GLU A 40 -9.70 -11.37 2.79
N THR A 41 -9.28 -12.54 3.26
CA THR A 41 -8.53 -12.65 4.51
C THR A 41 -7.19 -11.95 4.42
N GLY A 42 -6.46 -12.19 3.33
CA GLY A 42 -5.18 -11.55 3.11
C GLY A 42 -5.31 -10.05 2.98
N MET A 43 -6.31 -9.58 2.25
CA MET A 43 -6.56 -8.15 2.08
C MET A 43 -6.96 -7.48 3.39
N LEU A 44 -7.76 -8.15 4.21
CA LEU A 44 -8.16 -7.60 5.51
C LEU A 44 -6.96 -7.47 6.46
N LYS A 45 -6.09 -8.48 6.49
CA LYS A 45 -4.86 -8.42 7.27
C LYS A 45 -3.96 -7.29 6.79
N LEU A 46 -3.82 -7.13 5.48
CA LEU A 46 -3.03 -6.05 4.91
C LEU A 46 -3.61 -4.69 5.30
N LEU A 47 -4.92 -4.53 5.20
CA LEU A 47 -5.59 -3.30 5.59
C LEU A 47 -5.32 -2.97 7.06
N TYR A 48 -5.47 -3.95 7.94
CA TYR A 48 -5.22 -3.75 9.37
C TYR A 48 -3.79 -3.28 9.63
N GLN A 49 -2.82 -3.97 9.06
CA GLN A 49 -1.41 -3.61 9.27
C GLN A 49 -1.07 -2.25 8.67
N SER A 50 -1.68 -1.92 7.54
CA SER A 50 -1.45 -0.63 6.87
C SER A 50 -2.03 0.53 7.68
N LEU A 51 -3.25 0.39 8.19
CA LEU A 51 -3.85 1.43 9.02
C LEU A 51 -3.04 1.63 10.30
N ARG A 52 -2.57 0.53 10.88
CA ARG A 52 -1.70 0.60 12.05
C ARG A 52 -0.41 1.35 11.74
N ALA A 53 0.19 1.07 10.59
CA ALA A 53 1.42 1.74 10.17
C ALA A 53 1.21 3.25 9.94
N LEU A 54 0.05 3.64 9.42
CA LEU A 54 -0.28 5.05 9.22
C LEU A 54 -0.33 5.83 10.53
N THR A 55 -0.67 5.17 11.64
CA THR A 55 -0.70 5.83 12.95
C THR A 55 0.66 5.85 13.64
N ALA A 56 1.64 5.11 13.13
CA ALA A 56 2.97 5.06 13.72
C ALA A 56 3.74 6.34 13.40
N PRO A 57 4.29 7.03 14.41
CA PRO A 57 4.87 8.37 14.20
C PRO A 57 6.13 8.36 13.32
N ASN A 58 6.83 7.26 13.25
CA ASN A 58 8.10 7.17 12.53
C ASN A 58 7.99 6.45 11.19
N PHE A 59 6.77 6.16 10.72
CA PHE A 59 6.57 5.45 9.48
C PHE A 59 5.96 6.39 8.44
N GLU A 60 6.64 6.57 7.33
CA GLU A 60 6.24 7.54 6.32
C GLU A 60 5.00 7.06 5.56
N ASN A 61 3.98 7.93 5.43
CA ASN A 61 2.72 7.56 4.80
C ASN A 61 2.88 7.11 3.35
N LYS A 62 3.77 7.74 2.61
CA LYS A 62 4.02 7.33 1.23
C LYS A 62 4.56 5.91 1.13
N LEU A 63 5.43 5.53 2.07
CA LEU A 63 5.95 4.16 2.09
C LEU A 63 4.84 3.17 2.40
N VAL A 64 3.96 3.48 3.35
CA VAL A 64 2.80 2.64 3.65
C VAL A 64 1.96 2.46 2.39
N ARG A 65 1.70 3.54 1.66
CA ARG A 65 0.93 3.50 0.42
C ARG A 65 1.54 2.54 -0.60
N TYR A 66 2.82 2.68 -0.85
CA TYR A 66 3.47 1.87 -1.89
C TYR A 66 3.55 0.39 -1.49
N ILE A 67 3.81 0.12 -0.23
CA ILE A 67 3.78 -1.26 0.28
C ILE A 67 2.38 -1.85 0.11
N PHE A 68 1.35 -1.10 0.47
CA PHE A 68 -0.04 -1.55 0.35
C PHE A 68 -0.38 -1.85 -1.11
N GLU A 69 -0.03 -0.95 -2.02
CA GLU A 69 -0.34 -1.12 -3.45
C GLU A 69 0.32 -2.37 -4.01
N ILE A 70 1.61 -2.52 -3.79
CA ILE A 70 2.37 -3.66 -4.32
C ILE A 70 1.85 -4.97 -3.73
N LYS A 71 1.65 -4.99 -2.42
CA LYS A 71 1.21 -6.22 -1.75
C LYS A 71 -0.22 -6.60 -2.14
N SER A 72 -1.10 -5.62 -2.35
CA SER A 72 -2.47 -5.87 -2.80
C SER A 72 -2.48 -6.59 -4.14
N VAL A 73 -1.71 -6.09 -5.09
CA VAL A 73 -1.61 -6.69 -6.42
C VAL A 73 -1.03 -8.11 -6.32
N MET A 74 -0.01 -8.29 -5.48
CA MET A 74 0.60 -9.60 -5.28
C MET A 74 -0.37 -10.60 -4.64
N LEU A 75 -1.10 -10.20 -3.60
CA LEU A 75 -2.04 -11.07 -2.91
C LEU A 75 -3.16 -11.55 -3.83
N ASN A 76 -3.49 -10.75 -4.82
CA ASN A 76 -4.54 -11.10 -5.78
C ASN A 76 -4.01 -11.75 -7.05
N GLY A 77 -2.75 -12.19 -7.02
CA GLY A 77 -2.17 -12.99 -8.09
C GLY A 77 -1.85 -12.22 -9.36
N GLU A 78 -1.77 -10.90 -9.29
CA GLU A 78 -1.60 -10.05 -10.46
C GLU A 78 -0.24 -9.37 -10.55
N PHE A 79 0.68 -9.69 -9.64
CA PHE A 79 1.98 -9.00 -9.64
C PHE A 79 2.74 -9.28 -10.94
N PRO A 80 3.06 -8.23 -11.72
CA PRO A 80 3.64 -8.41 -13.05
C PRO A 80 5.15 -8.69 -13.07
N GLY A 81 5.79 -8.66 -11.92
CA GLY A 81 7.24 -8.71 -11.84
C GLY A 81 7.87 -7.35 -12.11
N ILE A 82 9.18 -7.30 -12.08
CA ILE A 82 9.93 -6.06 -12.34
C ILE A 82 10.56 -6.20 -13.73
N LYS A 83 9.96 -5.54 -14.71
CA LYS A 83 10.36 -5.72 -16.11
C LYS A 83 11.61 -4.94 -16.51
N GLN A 84 11.87 -3.83 -15.85
CA GLN A 84 13.00 -2.95 -16.17
C GLN A 84 13.91 -2.80 -14.96
N LYS A 85 14.47 -3.92 -14.52
CA LYS A 85 15.30 -3.92 -13.31
C LYS A 85 16.48 -2.97 -13.40
N ASP A 86 17.06 -2.81 -14.60
CA ASP A 86 18.22 -1.95 -14.81
C ASP A 86 17.86 -0.46 -14.68
N SER A 87 16.57 -0.11 -14.74
CA SER A 87 16.12 1.26 -14.59
C SER A 87 16.06 1.71 -13.14
N PHE A 88 16.17 0.78 -12.20
CA PHE A 88 16.09 1.07 -10.77
C PHE A 88 17.38 0.69 -10.07
N MET A 89 17.63 1.35 -8.94
CA MET A 89 18.75 0.96 -8.06
C MET A 89 18.54 -0.46 -7.54
N GLU A 90 19.63 -1.15 -7.27
CA GLU A 90 19.58 -2.50 -6.70
C GLU A 90 18.79 -2.54 -5.41
N SER A 91 18.92 -1.51 -4.56
CA SER A 91 18.19 -1.42 -3.31
C SER A 91 16.69 -1.29 -3.53
N THR A 92 16.27 -0.62 -4.61
CA THR A 92 14.85 -0.52 -4.95
C THR A 92 14.31 -1.88 -5.39
N VAL A 93 15.03 -2.57 -6.26
CA VAL A 93 14.64 -3.91 -6.72
C VAL A 93 14.57 -4.87 -5.53
N TYR A 94 15.53 -4.81 -4.64
CA TYR A 94 15.54 -5.62 -3.43
C TYR A 94 14.30 -5.32 -2.55
N THR A 95 13.97 -4.04 -2.41
CA THR A 95 12.82 -3.62 -1.59
C THR A 95 11.52 -4.15 -2.16
N ILE A 96 11.33 -4.04 -3.48
CA ILE A 96 10.12 -4.55 -4.13
C ILE A 96 10.02 -6.07 -3.91
N ASP A 97 11.12 -6.78 -4.11
CA ASP A 97 11.17 -8.22 -3.94
C ASP A 97 10.87 -8.62 -2.49
N TYR A 98 11.40 -7.86 -1.54
CA TYR A 98 11.14 -8.05 -0.12
C TYR A 98 9.65 -7.89 0.20
N ILE A 99 9.02 -6.85 -0.35
CA ILE A 99 7.58 -6.62 -0.13
C ILE A 99 6.77 -7.78 -0.66
N VAL A 100 7.08 -8.26 -1.86
CA VAL A 100 6.34 -9.35 -2.49
C VAL A 100 6.46 -10.64 -1.68
N LYS A 101 7.64 -10.94 -1.15
CA LYS A 101 7.92 -12.22 -0.50
C LYS A 101 7.62 -12.24 1.00
N THR A 102 7.54 -11.09 1.65
CA THR A 102 7.40 -11.02 3.09
C THR A 102 5.94 -11.17 3.51
N PRO A 103 5.65 -11.98 4.55
CA PRO A 103 4.29 -12.07 5.08
C PRO A 103 3.75 -10.72 5.52
N VAL A 104 2.45 -10.53 5.39
CA VAL A 104 1.78 -9.26 5.72
C VAL A 104 2.12 -8.78 7.13
N GLU A 105 2.18 -9.71 8.08
CA GLU A 105 2.42 -9.38 9.48
C GLU A 105 3.80 -8.76 9.75
N LYS A 106 4.73 -8.92 8.81
CA LYS A 106 6.12 -8.44 8.97
C LYS A 106 6.48 -7.35 7.97
N LEU A 107 5.53 -6.88 7.16
CA LEU A 107 5.81 -5.94 6.08
C LEU A 107 6.21 -4.55 6.57
N PHE A 108 5.56 -4.05 7.61
CA PHE A 108 5.76 -2.65 8.03
C PHE A 108 6.81 -2.56 9.13
N SER A 109 8.02 -3.02 8.81
CA SER A 109 9.12 -3.11 9.77
C SER A 109 10.43 -2.52 9.26
N PHE A 110 10.41 -1.83 8.12
CA PHE A 110 11.62 -1.28 7.51
C PHE A 110 11.38 0.13 7.01
N GLN A 111 12.48 0.83 6.77
CA GLN A 111 12.46 2.16 6.15
C GLN A 111 13.40 2.16 4.96
N VAL A 112 13.22 3.15 4.09
CA VAL A 112 14.02 3.27 2.87
C VAL A 112 14.56 4.68 2.75
N LYS A 113 15.63 4.83 1.97
CA LYS A 113 16.17 6.14 1.64
C LYS A 113 15.22 6.89 0.70
N PRO A 114 15.25 8.24 0.71
CA PRO A 114 14.36 9.02 -0.16
C PRO A 114 14.43 8.63 -1.64
N GLU A 115 15.62 8.29 -2.14
CA GLU A 115 15.79 7.89 -3.53
C GLU A 115 15.08 6.58 -3.83
N VAL A 116 15.13 5.62 -2.90
CA VAL A 116 14.43 4.35 -3.04
C VAL A 116 12.93 4.58 -2.96
N LEU A 117 12.48 5.44 -2.05
CA LEU A 117 11.06 5.76 -1.92
C LEU A 117 10.51 6.35 -3.23
N GLN A 118 11.25 7.24 -3.87
CA GLN A 118 10.84 7.84 -5.12
C GLN A 118 10.70 6.80 -6.22
N GLU A 119 11.67 5.92 -6.35
CA GLU A 119 11.63 4.85 -7.36
C GLU A 119 10.52 3.85 -7.08
N LEU A 120 10.33 3.54 -5.81
CA LEU A 120 9.25 2.65 -5.38
C LEU A 120 7.89 3.22 -5.78
N GLY A 121 7.71 4.53 -5.60
CA GLY A 121 6.51 5.24 -6.00
C GLY A 121 6.28 5.19 -7.51
N THR A 122 7.33 5.38 -8.30
CA THR A 122 7.26 5.29 -9.74
C THR A 122 6.81 3.89 -10.17
N PHE A 123 7.45 2.87 -9.62
CA PHE A 123 7.10 1.49 -9.93
C PHE A 123 5.65 1.18 -9.55
N SER A 124 5.26 1.56 -8.34
CA SER A 124 3.92 1.24 -7.82
C SER A 124 2.83 1.93 -8.62
N ARG A 125 3.02 3.22 -8.96
CA ARG A 125 2.03 3.95 -9.75
C ARG A 125 1.83 3.35 -11.13
N GLU A 126 2.93 2.99 -11.80
CA GLU A 126 2.84 2.37 -13.12
C GLU A 126 2.18 0.99 -13.06
N MET A 127 2.52 0.20 -12.04
CA MET A 127 1.91 -1.11 -11.84
C MET A 127 0.41 -0.97 -11.61
N CYS A 128 0.00 -0.05 -10.74
CA CYS A 128 -1.42 0.13 -10.43
C CYS A 128 -2.21 0.60 -11.67
N LYS A 129 -1.64 1.46 -12.49
CA LYS A 129 -2.31 1.89 -13.72
C LYS A 129 -2.57 0.72 -14.66
N ARG A 130 -1.69 -0.26 -14.69
CA ARG A 130 -1.85 -1.43 -15.56
C ARG A 130 -2.75 -2.50 -14.98
N MET A 131 -2.69 -2.70 -13.65
CA MET A 131 -3.33 -3.83 -13.01
C MET A 131 -4.71 -3.52 -12.44
N ILE A 132 -4.95 -2.27 -12.04
CA ILE A 132 -6.20 -1.87 -11.40
C ILE A 132 -7.01 -1.03 -12.38
N ASP A 133 -8.17 -1.55 -12.79
CA ASP A 133 -9.03 -0.91 -13.78
C ASP A 133 -10.13 -0.10 -13.09
N ARG A 134 -9.71 0.90 -12.30
CA ARG A 134 -10.63 1.80 -11.62
C ARG A 134 -9.87 3.05 -11.17
N ASN A 135 -10.54 4.20 -11.28
CA ASN A 135 -10.04 5.44 -10.70
C ASN A 135 -10.61 5.60 -9.30
N PHE A 136 -9.75 5.92 -8.34
CA PHE A 136 -10.14 6.09 -6.95
C PHE A 136 -10.17 7.57 -6.61
N LYS A 137 -11.29 8.04 -6.08
CA LYS A 137 -11.46 9.45 -5.73
C LYS A 137 -10.51 9.88 -4.62
N SER A 138 -10.31 9.03 -3.62
CA SER A 138 -9.38 9.32 -2.53
C SER A 138 -7.96 9.47 -3.03
N LEU A 139 -7.56 8.70 -4.04
CA LEU A 139 -6.22 8.80 -4.61
C LEU A 139 -6.03 10.14 -5.33
N GLU A 140 -7.04 10.62 -6.06
CA GLU A 140 -6.97 11.92 -6.71
C GLU A 140 -6.73 13.03 -5.69
N ILE A 141 -7.41 12.97 -4.55
CA ILE A 141 -7.22 13.94 -3.48
C ILE A 141 -5.81 13.82 -2.89
N LEU A 142 -5.36 12.60 -2.62
CA LEU A 142 -4.02 12.36 -2.07
C LEU A 142 -2.92 12.91 -2.96
N GLU A 143 -3.03 12.69 -4.26
CA GLU A 143 -2.00 13.15 -5.19
C GLU A 143 -1.91 14.67 -5.27
N ASN A 144 -2.99 15.37 -4.93
CA ASN A 144 -2.98 16.84 -4.87
C ASN A 144 -2.33 17.37 -3.59
N ILE A 145 -2.32 16.59 -2.52
CA ILE A 145 -1.74 17.03 -1.24
C ILE A 145 -0.37 16.40 -0.96
N GLU A 146 0.00 15.38 -1.69
CA GLU A 146 1.35 14.84 -1.63
C GLU A 146 2.32 15.75 -2.36
#